data_faf3aa193ff86301d506bed0bdfc8db1
#
_entry.id   faf3aa193ff86301d506bed0bdfc8db1
#
_cell.length_a   1.000
_cell.length_b   1.000
_cell.length_c   1.000
_cell.angle_alpha   90.00
_cell.angle_beta   90.00
_cell.angle_gamma   90.00
#
_symmetry.space_group_name_H-M   'P 1'
#
loop_
_entity.id
_entity.type
_entity.pdbx_description
1 polymer ?
#
loop_
_entity_poly.entity_id
_entity_poly.type
_entity_poly.pdbx_seq_one_letter_code
_entity_poly.pdbx_strand_id
1 'polypeptide(L)'
;QYERNDMDFHRGKVRVRGDVVDIYLAESESAIRVELFGDEIERIIKFEPLTGKKRSSHQHYVIYPASHYATSPDHIPKTVEMIREELQNRLSELHLQDKLVEAHRLKQRTQFDMEMIQETGSCSGIENYSRILQRRPTGSPPATLIDYLPSDSLVFIDESHVTLPQLRAMYLGDHSRKETLVEHGFRLPSALDNRPLKFPEFQKIPQNLVYVS
;
A
#
# COMPACT_ATOMS: atom_id res chain seq x y z
N GLN A 1 1.73 8.89 7.67
CA GLN A 1 2.68 8.09 6.87
C GLN A 1 4.09 8.67 6.88
N TYR A 2 4.21 9.99 6.90
CA TYR A 2 5.47 10.64 7.22
C TYR A 2 5.62 10.70 8.75
N GLU A 3 6.69 10.11 9.27
CA GLU A 3 6.95 10.13 10.70
C GLU A 3 7.83 11.32 11.06
N ARG A 4 7.52 11.98 12.21
CA ARG A 4 8.36 13.03 12.72
C ARG A 4 9.65 12.44 13.30
N ASN A 5 10.78 12.91 12.79
CA ASN A 5 12.10 12.63 13.35
C ASN A 5 13.00 13.86 13.17
N ASP A 6 13.21 14.58 14.27
CA ASP A 6 13.97 15.83 14.24
C ASP A 6 15.50 15.59 14.27
N MET A 7 15.94 14.37 14.61
CA MET A 7 17.35 14.00 14.74
C MET A 7 17.89 13.32 13.47
N ASP A 8 17.13 12.35 12.94
CA ASP A 8 17.51 11.57 11.75
C ASP A 8 16.56 11.88 10.62
N PHE A 9 16.97 12.81 9.75
CA PHE A 9 16.17 13.33 8.66
C PHE A 9 16.50 12.61 7.33
N HIS A 10 15.72 11.60 7.01
CA HIS A 10 15.83 10.83 5.76
C HIS A 10 14.49 10.73 5.03
N ARG A 11 14.43 10.06 3.86
CA ARG A 11 13.22 9.94 3.04
C ARG A 11 12.03 9.41 3.85
N GLY A 12 10.87 10.04 3.66
CA GLY A 12 9.64 9.69 4.37
C GLY A 12 9.55 10.25 5.79
N LYS A 13 10.46 11.14 6.18
CA LYS A 13 10.43 11.79 7.50
C LYS A 13 10.09 13.27 7.42
N VAL A 14 9.51 13.76 8.50
CA VAL A 14 9.23 15.18 8.74
C VAL A 14 10.07 15.65 9.92
N ARG A 15 10.62 16.83 9.80
CA ARG A 15 11.35 17.52 10.87
C ARG A 15 10.72 18.89 11.10
N VAL A 16 10.54 19.26 12.37
CA VAL A 16 9.95 20.54 12.76
C VAL A 16 10.94 21.33 13.61
N ARG A 17 11.21 22.57 13.25
CA ARG A 17 12.09 23.50 13.97
C ARG A 17 11.47 24.90 14.03
N GLY A 18 10.83 25.23 15.14
CA GLY A 18 10.05 26.47 15.26
C GLY A 18 8.93 26.51 14.22
N ASP A 19 8.87 27.57 13.45
CA ASP A 19 7.87 27.78 12.39
C ASP A 19 8.27 27.17 11.04
N VAL A 20 9.26 26.27 11.03
CA VAL A 20 9.75 25.61 9.82
C VAL A 20 9.46 24.12 9.87
N VAL A 21 8.80 23.61 8.84
CA VAL A 21 8.53 22.19 8.63
C VAL A 21 9.32 21.72 7.40
N ASP A 22 10.26 20.82 7.61
CA ASP A 22 11.00 20.14 6.53
C ASP A 22 10.41 18.75 6.27
N ILE A 23 10.08 18.43 5.04
CA ILE A 23 9.50 17.15 4.62
C ILE A 23 10.43 16.51 3.61
N TYR A 24 11.07 15.40 3.97
CA TYR A 24 11.92 14.67 3.03
C TYR A 24 11.05 13.73 2.19
N LEU A 25 10.90 14.09 0.90
CA LEU A 25 10.03 13.35 0.00
C LEU A 25 10.43 11.88 -0.12
N ALA A 26 9.44 11.00 -0.07
CA ALA A 26 9.68 9.56 -0.17
C ALA A 26 10.18 9.15 -1.58
N GLU A 27 9.70 9.85 -2.62
CA GLU A 27 9.97 9.57 -4.04
C GLU A 27 11.18 10.33 -4.61
N SER A 28 11.84 11.21 -3.81
CA SER A 28 12.87 12.12 -4.33
C SER A 28 14.05 12.24 -3.36
N GLU A 29 15.20 12.67 -3.87
CA GLU A 29 16.38 13.06 -3.07
C GLU A 29 16.29 14.49 -2.54
N SER A 30 15.19 15.17 -2.80
CA SER A 30 14.95 16.54 -2.36
C SER A 30 13.99 16.56 -1.19
N ALA A 31 14.07 17.60 -0.37
CA ALA A 31 13.08 17.89 0.68
C ALA A 31 12.33 19.19 0.36
N ILE A 32 11.15 19.29 0.94
CA ILE A 32 10.32 20.49 0.91
C ILE A 32 10.40 21.16 2.27
N ARG A 33 10.70 22.42 2.28
CA ARG A 33 10.62 23.30 3.45
C ARG A 33 9.37 24.15 3.33
N VAL A 34 8.54 24.12 4.37
CA VAL A 34 7.40 25.00 4.56
C VAL A 34 7.75 25.94 5.70
N GLU A 35 7.82 27.23 5.40
CA GLU A 35 8.02 28.29 6.39
C GLU A 35 6.65 28.90 6.71
N LEU A 36 6.34 28.95 8.00
CA LEU A 36 5.07 29.43 8.53
C LEU A 36 5.26 30.79 9.19
N PHE A 37 4.25 31.63 9.13
CA PHE A 37 4.10 32.84 9.95
C PHE A 37 2.74 32.78 10.64
N GLY A 38 2.75 32.38 11.91
CA GLY A 38 1.51 32.02 12.60
C GLY A 38 0.82 30.83 11.92
N ASP A 39 -0.42 31.00 11.50
CA ASP A 39 -1.21 29.98 10.83
C ASP A 39 -1.12 30.02 9.29
N GLU A 40 -0.31 30.90 8.72
CA GLU A 40 -0.19 31.09 7.28
C GLU A 40 1.14 30.52 6.75
N ILE A 41 1.08 29.94 5.55
CA ILE A 41 2.29 29.49 4.83
C ILE A 41 2.90 30.73 4.14
N GLU A 42 4.07 31.14 4.62
CA GLU A 42 4.82 32.26 4.03
C GLU A 42 5.58 31.81 2.77
N ARG A 43 6.20 30.61 2.83
CA ARG A 43 7.06 30.13 1.76
C ARG A 43 7.13 28.63 1.66
N ILE A 44 7.17 28.11 0.43
CA ILE A 44 7.46 26.71 0.12
C ILE A 44 8.73 26.63 -0.73
N ILE A 45 9.73 25.91 -0.24
CA ILE A 45 11.05 25.79 -0.85
C ILE A 45 11.39 24.33 -1.07
N LYS A 46 11.79 23.96 -2.29
CA LYS A 46 12.47 22.69 -2.56
C LYS A 46 13.96 22.85 -2.36
N PHE A 47 14.59 22.00 -1.55
CA PHE A 47 16.00 22.08 -1.21
C PHE A 47 16.67 20.70 -1.16
N GLU A 48 17.99 20.70 -1.18
CA GLU A 48 18.80 19.50 -1.03
C GLU A 48 19.08 19.24 0.47
N PRO A 49 18.67 18.10 1.04
CA PRO A 49 18.74 17.87 2.48
C PRO A 49 20.15 17.88 3.06
N LEU A 50 21.15 17.40 2.31
CA LEU A 50 22.55 17.31 2.77
C LEU A 50 23.23 18.66 2.85
N THR A 51 23.04 19.50 1.83
CA THR A 51 23.74 20.80 1.70
C THR A 51 22.89 21.97 2.18
N GLY A 52 21.59 21.78 2.31
CA GLY A 52 20.63 22.86 2.57
C GLY A 52 20.39 23.79 1.37
N LYS A 53 21.00 23.50 0.21
CA LYS A 53 20.95 24.37 -0.96
C LYS A 53 19.53 24.42 -1.54
N LYS A 54 18.98 25.63 -1.66
CA LYS A 54 17.69 25.88 -2.30
C LYS A 54 17.78 25.51 -3.79
N ARG A 55 16.80 24.73 -4.26
CA ARG A 55 16.63 24.37 -5.68
C ARG A 55 15.58 25.23 -6.36
N SER A 56 14.40 25.39 -5.73
CA SER A 56 13.29 26.18 -6.29
C SER A 56 12.37 26.69 -5.19
N SER A 57 11.51 27.68 -5.52
CA SER A 57 10.39 28.13 -4.71
C SER A 57 9.08 27.80 -5.41
N HIS A 58 8.04 27.51 -4.63
CA HIS A 58 6.73 27.13 -5.11
C HIS A 58 5.65 27.89 -4.36
N GLN A 59 4.53 28.17 -5.01
CA GLN A 59 3.32 28.71 -4.37
C GLN A 59 2.48 27.57 -3.76
N HIS A 60 2.53 26.39 -4.38
CA HIS A 60 1.92 25.16 -3.89
C HIS A 60 2.79 23.97 -4.26
N TYR A 61 2.72 22.92 -3.47
CA TYR A 61 3.45 21.68 -3.74
C TYR A 61 2.60 20.47 -3.33
N VAL A 62 2.59 19.44 -4.16
CA VAL A 62 1.90 18.18 -3.87
C VAL A 62 2.88 17.21 -3.23
N ILE A 63 2.56 16.74 -2.04
CA ILE A 63 3.34 15.73 -1.32
C ILE A 63 2.58 14.42 -1.40
N TYR A 64 3.19 13.46 -2.08
CA TYR A 64 2.64 12.12 -2.22
C TYR A 64 2.83 11.31 -0.95
N PRO A 65 1.97 10.31 -0.67
CA PRO A 65 2.12 9.41 0.46
C PRO A 65 3.48 8.72 0.48
N ALA A 66 4.07 8.54 1.68
CA ALA A 66 5.35 7.87 1.86
C ALA A 66 5.25 6.34 1.79
N SER A 67 4.06 5.77 1.89
CA SER A 67 3.80 4.33 1.85
C SER A 67 2.58 4.00 1.02
N HIS A 68 2.47 2.73 0.61
CA HIS A 68 1.29 2.21 -0.08
C HIS A 68 0.07 2.11 0.86
N TYR A 69 -1.13 2.05 0.27
CA TYR A 69 -2.40 1.88 0.97
C TYR A 69 -2.74 3.01 1.94
N ALA A 70 -2.33 4.24 1.60
CA ALA A 70 -2.79 5.43 2.31
C ALA A 70 -4.31 5.55 2.26
N THR A 71 -4.93 5.67 3.41
CA THR A 71 -6.39 5.85 3.53
C THR A 71 -6.67 7.17 4.23
N SER A 72 -7.66 7.92 3.71
CA SER A 72 -8.14 9.12 4.40
C SER A 72 -8.67 8.76 5.78
N PRO A 73 -8.42 9.58 6.81
CA PRO A 73 -8.97 9.37 8.16
C PRO A 73 -10.49 9.14 8.18
N ASP A 74 -11.25 9.81 7.31
CA ASP A 74 -12.69 9.66 7.19
C ASP A 74 -13.14 8.26 6.76
N HIS A 75 -12.26 7.51 6.12
CA HIS A 75 -12.52 6.16 5.62
C HIS A 75 -12.16 5.05 6.61
N ILE A 76 -11.33 5.35 7.61
CA ILE A 76 -10.82 4.38 8.58
C ILE A 76 -11.95 3.66 9.34
N PRO A 77 -12.96 4.37 9.93
CA PRO A 77 -14.00 3.71 10.69
C PRO A 77 -14.76 2.66 9.87
N LYS A 78 -15.10 2.98 8.62
CA LYS A 78 -15.80 2.07 7.72
C LYS A 78 -14.93 0.88 7.31
N THR A 79 -13.64 1.12 7.08
CA THR A 79 -12.67 0.06 6.77
C THR A 79 -12.56 -0.94 7.92
N VAL A 80 -12.41 -0.44 9.15
CA VAL A 80 -12.32 -1.28 10.34
C VAL A 80 -13.60 -2.09 10.56
N GLU A 81 -14.78 -1.49 10.31
CA GLU A 81 -16.05 -2.21 10.39
C GLU A 81 -16.14 -3.37 9.41
N MET A 82 -15.74 -3.15 8.15
CA MET A 82 -15.68 -4.22 7.13
C MET A 82 -14.71 -5.35 7.51
N ILE A 83 -13.54 -5.00 8.09
CA ILE A 83 -12.58 -5.99 8.59
C ILE A 83 -13.19 -6.80 9.74
N ARG A 84 -13.91 -6.14 10.65
CA ARG A 84 -14.58 -6.75 11.80
C ARG A 84 -15.66 -7.73 11.35
N GLU A 85 -16.49 -7.36 10.39
CA GLU A 85 -17.53 -8.22 9.81
C GLU A 85 -16.92 -9.48 9.18
N GLU A 86 -15.87 -9.32 8.36
CA GLU A 86 -15.17 -10.45 7.75
C GLU A 86 -14.53 -11.36 8.81
N LEU A 87 -13.93 -10.78 9.86
CA LEU A 87 -13.36 -11.52 10.97
C LEU A 87 -14.44 -12.37 11.67
N GLN A 88 -15.59 -11.79 12.01
CA GLN A 88 -16.66 -12.50 12.69
C GLN A 88 -17.19 -13.68 11.87
N ASN A 89 -17.39 -13.47 10.57
CA ASN A 89 -17.80 -14.52 9.65
C ASN A 89 -16.78 -15.66 9.63
N ARG A 90 -15.49 -15.32 9.49
CA ARG A 90 -14.42 -16.33 9.46
C ARG A 90 -14.24 -17.06 10.77
N LEU A 91 -14.40 -16.39 11.92
CA LEU A 91 -14.37 -17.04 13.24
C LEU A 91 -15.51 -18.04 13.40
N SER A 92 -16.71 -17.70 12.94
CA SER A 92 -17.84 -18.62 12.95
C SER A 92 -17.58 -19.89 12.13
N GLU A 93 -17.01 -19.74 10.93
CA GLU A 93 -16.60 -20.86 10.08
C GLU A 93 -15.55 -21.77 10.77
N LEU A 94 -14.50 -21.15 11.37
CA LEU A 94 -13.44 -21.89 12.05
C LEU A 94 -13.96 -22.64 13.28
N HIS A 95 -14.89 -22.05 14.05
CA HIS A 95 -15.54 -22.71 15.18
C HIS A 95 -16.38 -23.90 14.74
N LEU A 96 -17.14 -23.77 13.63
CA LEU A 96 -17.90 -24.89 13.07
C LEU A 96 -17.01 -26.06 12.61
N GLN A 97 -15.74 -25.76 12.24
CA GLN A 97 -14.74 -26.76 11.84
C GLN A 97 -13.89 -27.26 13.01
N ASP A 98 -14.20 -26.86 14.25
CA ASP A 98 -13.43 -27.16 15.47
C ASP A 98 -11.95 -26.70 15.42
N LYS A 99 -11.67 -25.68 14.61
CA LYS A 99 -10.33 -25.06 14.47
C LYS A 99 -10.14 -23.92 15.48
N LEU A 100 -10.12 -24.26 16.77
CA LEU A 100 -10.12 -23.27 17.87
C LEU A 100 -8.81 -22.49 17.97
N VAL A 101 -7.68 -23.12 17.68
CA VAL A 101 -6.34 -22.49 17.71
C VAL A 101 -6.20 -21.44 16.59
N GLU A 102 -6.67 -21.80 15.39
CA GLU A 102 -6.69 -20.92 14.22
C GLU A 102 -7.63 -19.73 14.47
N ALA A 103 -8.79 -19.97 15.03
CA ALA A 103 -9.76 -18.92 15.38
C ALA A 103 -9.16 -17.95 16.41
N HIS A 104 -8.53 -18.46 17.48
CA HIS A 104 -7.89 -17.61 18.47
C HIS A 104 -6.75 -16.73 17.87
N ARG A 105 -5.87 -17.35 17.10
CA ARG A 105 -4.77 -16.67 16.42
C ARG A 105 -5.26 -15.57 15.48
N LEU A 106 -6.24 -15.88 14.63
CA LEU A 106 -6.83 -14.94 13.70
C LEU A 106 -7.47 -13.75 14.43
N LYS A 107 -8.25 -14.03 15.48
CA LYS A 107 -8.89 -12.99 16.30
C LYS A 107 -7.87 -12.05 16.89
N GLN A 108 -6.87 -12.58 17.59
CA GLN A 108 -5.84 -11.78 18.27
C GLN A 108 -5.08 -10.89 17.27
N ARG A 109 -4.64 -11.47 16.15
CA ARG A 109 -3.88 -10.74 15.13
C ARG A 109 -4.73 -9.65 14.49
N THR A 110 -5.94 -9.97 14.06
CA THR A 110 -6.80 -9.02 13.36
C THR A 110 -7.28 -7.89 14.26
N GLN A 111 -7.54 -8.17 15.55
CA GLN A 111 -7.88 -7.13 16.53
C GLN A 111 -6.74 -6.13 16.69
N PHE A 112 -5.51 -6.62 16.87
CA PHE A 112 -4.32 -5.76 16.94
C PHE A 112 -4.14 -4.92 15.66
N ASP A 113 -4.28 -5.53 14.48
CA ASP A 113 -4.17 -4.81 13.20
C ASP A 113 -5.25 -3.72 13.07
N MET A 114 -6.49 -3.98 13.52
CA MET A 114 -7.58 -2.98 13.53
C MET A 114 -7.27 -1.80 14.46
N GLU A 115 -6.74 -2.05 15.66
CA GLU A 115 -6.32 -1.01 16.60
C GLU A 115 -5.23 -0.13 15.97
N MET A 116 -4.21 -0.75 15.37
CA MET A 116 -3.14 -0.02 14.68
C MET A 116 -3.67 0.84 13.51
N ILE A 117 -4.60 0.30 12.72
CA ILE A 117 -5.23 1.05 11.62
C ILE A 117 -6.03 2.24 12.17
N GLN A 118 -6.74 2.09 13.28
CA GLN A 118 -7.51 3.17 13.90
C GLN A 118 -6.62 4.28 14.44
N GLU A 119 -5.50 3.94 15.08
CA GLU A 119 -4.61 4.92 15.71
C GLU A 119 -3.65 5.59 14.73
N THR A 120 -3.11 4.83 13.78
CA THR A 120 -2.01 5.30 12.92
C THR A 120 -2.37 5.36 11.42
N GLY A 121 -3.53 4.83 11.05
CA GLY A 121 -3.93 4.67 9.64
C GLY A 121 -3.23 3.52 8.91
N SER A 122 -2.42 2.71 9.61
CA SER A 122 -1.65 1.61 9.01
C SER A 122 -1.40 0.48 10.01
N CYS A 123 -0.99 -0.68 9.52
CA CYS A 123 -0.50 -1.80 10.34
C CYS A 123 0.56 -2.60 9.57
N SER A 124 1.29 -3.46 10.28
CA SER A 124 2.22 -4.39 9.63
C SER A 124 1.47 -5.41 8.79
N GLY A 125 1.75 -5.45 7.48
CA GLY A 125 1.03 -6.30 6.54
C GLY A 125 -0.29 -5.70 6.05
N ILE A 126 -0.40 -4.38 6.03
CA ILE A 126 -1.58 -3.62 5.57
C ILE A 126 -2.08 -4.06 4.19
N GLU A 127 -1.17 -4.56 3.34
CA GLU A 127 -1.50 -5.09 2.02
C GLU A 127 -2.49 -6.26 2.06
N ASN A 128 -2.56 -7.01 3.16
CA ASN A 128 -3.52 -8.10 3.33
C ASN A 128 -4.98 -7.59 3.43
N TYR A 129 -5.16 -6.32 3.76
CA TYR A 129 -6.44 -5.64 3.82
C TYR A 129 -6.71 -4.77 2.57
N SER A 130 -5.85 -4.85 1.53
CA SER A 130 -5.90 -3.98 0.34
C SER A 130 -7.25 -3.99 -0.36
N ARG A 131 -7.93 -5.14 -0.45
CA ARG A 131 -9.27 -5.24 -1.02
C ARG A 131 -10.27 -4.35 -0.29
N ILE A 132 -10.25 -4.40 1.04
CA ILE A 132 -11.16 -3.64 1.90
C ILE A 132 -10.80 -2.15 1.86
N LEU A 133 -9.53 -1.80 2.00
CA LEU A 133 -9.03 -0.44 1.93
C LEU A 133 -9.40 0.25 0.61
N GLN A 134 -9.29 -0.45 -0.50
CA GLN A 134 -9.61 0.04 -1.83
C GLN A 134 -11.10 -0.17 -2.22
N ARG A 135 -11.89 -0.77 -1.34
CA ARG A 135 -13.32 -1.09 -1.56
C ARG A 135 -13.57 -1.86 -2.85
N ARG A 136 -12.67 -2.78 -3.16
CA ARG A 136 -12.77 -3.61 -4.35
C ARG A 136 -13.76 -4.78 -4.14
N PRO A 137 -14.46 -5.22 -5.18
CA PRO A 137 -15.27 -6.43 -5.12
C PRO A 137 -14.41 -7.66 -4.77
N THR A 138 -15.03 -8.65 -4.12
CA THR A 138 -14.39 -9.94 -3.81
C THR A 138 -13.88 -10.61 -5.11
N GLY A 139 -12.66 -11.15 -5.07
CA GLY A 139 -12.03 -11.83 -6.20
C GLY A 139 -11.34 -10.89 -7.22
N SER A 140 -11.54 -9.57 -7.11
CA SER A 140 -10.89 -8.62 -8.01
C SER A 140 -9.38 -8.49 -7.72
N PRO A 141 -8.53 -8.37 -8.76
CA PRO A 141 -7.10 -8.12 -8.56
C PRO A 141 -6.85 -6.70 -8.04
N PRO A 142 -5.71 -6.45 -7.36
CA PRO A 142 -5.27 -5.10 -7.07
C PRO A 142 -4.86 -4.37 -8.35
N ALA A 143 -4.81 -3.03 -8.29
CA ALA A 143 -4.16 -2.25 -9.34
C ALA A 143 -2.68 -2.61 -9.44
N THR A 144 -2.17 -2.69 -10.65
CA THR A 144 -0.79 -3.02 -10.97
C THR A 144 -0.11 -1.85 -11.70
N LEU A 145 1.21 -1.91 -11.85
CA LEU A 145 1.95 -0.88 -12.60
C LEU A 145 1.44 -0.74 -14.04
N ILE A 146 0.96 -1.82 -14.64
CA ILE A 146 0.46 -1.83 -16.02
C ILE A 146 -0.83 -1.02 -16.17
N ASP A 147 -1.65 -0.94 -15.12
CA ASP A 147 -2.89 -0.15 -15.14
C ASP A 147 -2.65 1.36 -15.26
N TYR A 148 -1.43 1.83 -14.99
CA TYR A 148 -1.03 3.23 -15.15
C TYR A 148 -0.50 3.58 -16.54
N LEU A 149 -0.33 2.59 -17.42
CA LEU A 149 0.13 2.84 -18.77
C LEU A 149 -0.98 3.48 -19.61
N PRO A 150 -0.65 4.49 -20.45
CA PRO A 150 -1.59 5.01 -21.44
C PRO A 150 -2.13 3.90 -22.35
N SER A 151 -3.36 4.07 -22.85
CA SER A 151 -4.02 3.06 -23.68
C SER A 151 -3.31 2.76 -25.02
N ASP A 152 -2.51 3.71 -25.52
CA ASP A 152 -1.71 3.60 -26.74
C ASP A 152 -0.28 3.12 -26.49
N SER A 153 0.05 2.70 -25.27
CA SER A 153 1.38 2.21 -24.91
C SER A 153 1.77 0.96 -25.67
N LEU A 154 3.03 0.89 -26.09
CA LEU A 154 3.66 -0.31 -26.62
C LEU A 154 4.52 -0.94 -25.52
N VAL A 155 4.19 -2.16 -25.13
CA VAL A 155 4.87 -2.90 -24.06
C VAL A 155 5.78 -3.96 -24.66
N PHE A 156 7.07 -3.88 -24.37
CA PHE A 156 8.05 -4.90 -24.76
C PHE A 156 8.26 -5.88 -23.60
N ILE A 157 8.12 -7.16 -23.88
CA ILE A 157 8.45 -8.24 -22.95
C ILE A 157 9.76 -8.85 -23.40
N ASP A 158 10.83 -8.45 -22.71
CA ASP A 158 12.16 -8.97 -22.98
C ASP A 158 12.33 -10.37 -22.36
N GLU A 159 13.21 -11.17 -22.95
CA GLU A 159 13.43 -12.57 -22.59
C GLU A 159 12.10 -13.33 -22.44
N SER A 160 11.20 -13.16 -23.39
CA SER A 160 9.80 -13.61 -23.31
C SER A 160 9.68 -15.13 -23.07
N HIS A 161 10.66 -15.92 -23.52
CA HIS A 161 10.73 -17.37 -23.28
C HIS A 161 10.90 -17.73 -21.78
N VAL A 162 11.44 -16.82 -20.95
CA VAL A 162 11.56 -16.97 -19.50
C VAL A 162 10.45 -16.19 -18.78
N THR A 163 10.20 -14.96 -19.20
CA THR A 163 9.26 -14.04 -18.53
C THR A 163 7.81 -14.56 -18.58
N LEU A 164 7.35 -15.09 -19.72
CA LEU A 164 5.98 -15.58 -19.82
C LEU A 164 5.67 -16.80 -18.93
N PRO A 165 6.54 -17.82 -18.84
CA PRO A 165 6.37 -18.91 -17.87
C PRO A 165 6.33 -18.40 -16.42
N GLN A 166 7.16 -17.43 -16.04
CA GLN A 166 7.12 -16.82 -14.71
C GLN A 166 5.82 -16.11 -14.42
N LEU A 167 5.33 -15.28 -15.34
CA LEU A 167 4.03 -14.60 -15.21
C LEU A 167 2.87 -15.58 -15.04
N ARG A 168 2.89 -16.73 -15.75
CA ARG A 168 1.89 -17.78 -15.60
C ARG A 168 1.93 -18.45 -14.23
N ALA A 169 3.11 -18.65 -13.68
CA ALA A 169 3.32 -19.36 -12.41
C ALA A 169 3.06 -18.47 -11.18
N MET A 170 3.24 -17.13 -11.28
CA MET A 170 3.17 -16.20 -10.16
C MET A 170 1.86 -16.28 -9.37
N TYR A 171 0.72 -16.31 -10.06
CA TYR A 171 -0.58 -16.37 -9.42
C TYR A 171 -0.75 -17.66 -8.61
N LEU A 172 -0.42 -18.82 -9.17
CA LEU A 172 -0.61 -20.11 -8.50
C LEU A 172 0.28 -20.24 -7.27
N GLY A 173 1.54 -19.79 -7.35
CA GLY A 173 2.47 -19.81 -6.22
C GLY A 173 2.03 -18.91 -5.08
N ASP A 174 1.61 -17.69 -5.38
CA ASP A 174 1.10 -16.74 -4.36
C ASP A 174 -0.21 -17.24 -3.74
N HIS A 175 -1.13 -17.74 -4.56
CA HIS A 175 -2.43 -18.26 -4.11
C HIS A 175 -2.25 -19.43 -3.15
N SER A 176 -1.48 -20.46 -3.50
CA SER A 176 -1.25 -21.62 -2.64
C SER A 176 -0.64 -21.24 -1.28
N ARG A 177 0.34 -20.33 -1.29
CA ARG A 177 0.94 -19.82 -0.05
C ARG A 177 -0.10 -19.10 0.82
N LYS A 178 -0.93 -18.25 0.23
CA LYS A 178 -1.95 -17.47 0.95
C LYS A 178 -3.11 -18.34 1.43
N GLU A 179 -3.53 -19.33 0.65
CA GLU A 179 -4.53 -20.31 1.10
C GLU A 179 -4.09 -20.99 2.41
N THR A 180 -2.85 -21.46 2.47
CA THR A 180 -2.28 -22.03 3.71
C THR A 180 -2.35 -21.04 4.87
N LEU A 181 -2.00 -19.77 4.66
CA LEU A 181 -2.06 -18.74 5.70
C LEU A 181 -3.50 -18.46 6.18
N VAL A 182 -4.46 -18.46 5.28
CA VAL A 182 -5.89 -18.27 5.60
C VAL A 182 -6.46 -19.51 6.30
N GLU A 183 -6.13 -20.70 5.83
CA GLU A 183 -6.58 -21.96 6.42
C GLU A 183 -6.14 -22.11 7.88
N HIS A 184 -4.89 -21.73 8.16
CA HIS A 184 -4.31 -21.83 9.50
C HIS A 184 -4.49 -20.57 10.36
N GLY A 185 -5.39 -19.67 10.02
CA GLY A 185 -5.77 -18.51 10.83
C GLY A 185 -4.69 -17.42 10.95
N PHE A 186 -3.78 -17.31 9.99
CA PHE A 186 -2.78 -16.23 9.95
C PHE A 186 -3.27 -14.99 9.19
N ARG A 187 -4.27 -15.14 8.30
CA ARG A 187 -4.81 -14.06 7.48
C ARG A 187 -6.32 -14.23 7.30
N LEU A 188 -7.02 -13.11 7.05
CA LEU A 188 -8.41 -13.12 6.61
C LEU A 188 -8.50 -13.60 5.15
N PRO A 189 -9.66 -14.14 4.72
CA PRO A 189 -9.88 -14.55 3.33
C PRO A 189 -9.62 -13.45 2.30
N SER A 190 -9.89 -12.18 2.62
CA SER A 190 -9.64 -11.03 1.75
C SER A 190 -8.16 -10.85 1.36
N ALA A 191 -7.23 -11.42 2.11
CA ALA A 191 -5.81 -11.42 1.77
C ALA A 191 -5.51 -12.15 0.46
N LEU A 192 -6.38 -13.10 0.04
CA LEU A 192 -6.28 -13.79 -1.25
C LEU A 192 -6.45 -12.84 -2.44
N ASP A 193 -7.14 -11.71 -2.25
CA ASP A 193 -7.39 -10.71 -3.29
C ASP A 193 -6.25 -9.71 -3.47
N ASN A 194 -5.25 -9.71 -2.58
CA ASN A 194 -3.97 -9.03 -2.80
C ASN A 194 -3.01 -10.00 -3.53
N ARG A 195 -3.14 -10.12 -4.80
CA ARG A 195 -2.53 -11.17 -5.62
C ARG A 195 -1.95 -10.66 -6.93
N PRO A 196 -0.98 -11.35 -7.51
CA PRO A 196 -0.61 -11.12 -8.90
C PRO A 196 -1.80 -11.28 -9.84
N LEU A 197 -1.73 -10.64 -10.99
CA LEU A 197 -2.69 -10.89 -12.08
C LEU A 197 -2.63 -12.35 -12.50
N LYS A 198 -3.80 -12.92 -12.81
CA LYS A 198 -3.85 -14.15 -13.60
C LYS A 198 -3.33 -13.86 -15.00
N PHE A 199 -2.67 -14.82 -15.63
CA PHE A 199 -2.12 -14.61 -16.98
C PHE A 199 -3.15 -14.09 -18.01
N PRO A 200 -4.41 -14.59 -18.06
CA PRO A 200 -5.43 -14.02 -18.94
C PRO A 200 -5.84 -12.57 -18.56
N GLU A 201 -5.73 -12.17 -17.29
CA GLU A 201 -5.97 -10.78 -16.87
C GLU A 201 -4.85 -9.88 -17.39
N PHE A 202 -3.58 -10.30 -17.21
CA PHE A 202 -2.42 -9.61 -17.74
C PHE A 202 -2.52 -9.37 -19.25
N GLN A 203 -2.91 -10.40 -20.01
CA GLN A 203 -3.02 -10.30 -21.48
C GLN A 203 -4.07 -9.29 -21.98
N LYS A 204 -5.03 -8.92 -21.12
CA LYS A 204 -6.12 -7.98 -21.51
C LYS A 204 -5.76 -6.52 -21.26
N ILE A 205 -4.78 -6.23 -20.41
CA ILE A 205 -4.48 -4.84 -20.01
C ILE A 205 -3.69 -4.10 -21.09
N PRO A 206 -2.51 -4.57 -21.55
CA PRO A 206 -1.80 -3.88 -22.61
C PRO A 206 -2.42 -4.20 -23.97
N GLN A 207 -2.73 -3.15 -24.75
CA GLN A 207 -3.31 -3.32 -26.08
C GLN A 207 -2.28 -3.77 -27.13
N ASN A 208 -1.00 -3.34 -26.94
CA ASN A 208 0.07 -3.64 -27.88
C ASN A 208 1.24 -4.30 -27.12
N LEU A 209 1.50 -5.57 -27.42
CA LEU A 209 2.58 -6.36 -26.83
C LEU A 209 3.58 -6.80 -27.90
N VAL A 210 4.85 -6.60 -27.64
CA VAL A 210 5.96 -7.13 -28.44
C VAL A 210 6.76 -8.09 -27.57
N TYR A 211 6.96 -9.29 -28.07
CA TYR A 211 7.74 -10.33 -27.41
C TYR A 211 9.13 -10.38 -28.05
N VAL A 212 10.15 -10.25 -27.22
CA VAL A 212 11.57 -10.34 -27.60
C VAL A 212 12.18 -11.56 -26.92
N SER A 213 12.95 -12.35 -27.68
CA SER A 213 13.58 -13.58 -27.19
C SER A 213 14.91 -13.84 -27.92
#